data_a787adc1c782c8cf1c2c80ee929b0514
#
_entry.id   a787adc1c782c8cf1c2c80ee929b0514
#
_cell.length_a   1.000
_cell.length_b   1.000
_cell.length_c   1.000
_cell.angle_alpha   90.00
_cell.angle_beta   90.00
_cell.angle_gamma   90.00
#
_symmetry.space_group_name_H-M   'P 1'
#
loop_
_entity.id
_entity.type
_entity.pdbx_description
1 polymer ?
#
loop_
_entity_poly.entity_id
_entity_poly.type
_entity_poly.pdbx_seq_one_letter_code
_entity_poly.pdbx_strand_id
1 'polypeptide(L)'
;MFESLTETRIAARLKTAGSSSNSDGYTETDAPSDSLRCAAVLVPLLRVDGEWHLLYTRRTDRVESHKGQVSFPGGACDEGETSPEQTALREAEEEIGLRPEDVRVLGRLNSMATISSFRVTPVVGVISWPVVFRPAQAEVARVFTMPLAWLANKSNRWEFNIFGRNHSVIFFHPYDGELLWGATARMTVEFLDAISSHPRD
;
A
#
# COMPACT_ATOMS: atom_id res chain seq x y z
N MET A 1 6.70 -1.76 -19.94
CA MET A 1 6.53 -0.43 -19.29
C MET A 1 7.43 -0.30 -18.04
N PHE A 2 7.59 -1.35 -17.22
CA PHE A 2 8.37 -1.30 -15.96
C PHE A 2 9.78 -1.90 -16.04
N GLU A 3 10.21 -2.45 -17.17
CA GLU A 3 11.55 -3.07 -17.34
C GLU A 3 12.69 -2.09 -17.05
N SER A 4 12.54 -0.83 -17.48
CA SER A 4 13.53 0.24 -17.24
C SER A 4 13.33 0.99 -15.94
N LEU A 5 12.37 0.57 -15.09
CA LEU A 5 12.08 1.22 -13.82
C LEU A 5 13.16 0.82 -12.81
N THR A 6 13.89 1.82 -12.29
CA THR A 6 14.91 1.65 -11.26
C THR A 6 14.41 2.24 -9.95
N GLU A 7 14.98 1.80 -8.84
CA GLU A 7 14.67 2.32 -7.51
C GLU A 7 14.94 3.83 -7.40
N THR A 8 16.03 4.30 -8.00
CA THR A 8 16.35 5.73 -8.06
C THR A 8 15.25 6.53 -8.77
N ARG A 9 14.68 5.98 -9.87
CA ARG A 9 13.56 6.60 -10.56
C ARG A 9 12.28 6.59 -9.74
N ILE A 10 12.00 5.48 -9.04
CA ILE A 10 10.85 5.38 -8.14
C ILE A 10 10.99 6.45 -7.04
N ALA A 11 12.13 6.49 -6.34
CA ALA A 11 12.37 7.46 -5.28
C ALA A 11 12.24 8.92 -5.75
N ALA A 12 12.78 9.25 -6.94
CA ALA A 12 12.66 10.59 -7.52
C ALA A 12 11.19 10.96 -7.80
N ARG A 13 10.40 10.03 -8.33
CA ARG A 13 8.98 10.26 -8.64
C ARG A 13 8.13 10.40 -7.37
N LEU A 14 8.39 9.60 -6.34
CA LEU A 14 7.72 9.73 -5.05
C LEU A 14 7.97 11.10 -4.40
N LYS A 15 9.20 11.63 -4.47
CA LYS A 15 9.51 12.98 -3.99
C LYS A 15 8.70 14.05 -4.70
N THR A 16 8.53 13.94 -6.02
CA THR A 16 7.76 14.89 -6.82
C THR A 16 6.27 14.79 -6.50
N ALA A 17 5.73 13.59 -6.35
CA ALA A 17 4.33 13.36 -5.98
C ALA A 17 4.00 13.88 -4.58
N GLY A 18 4.89 13.68 -3.59
CA GLY A 18 4.71 14.17 -2.22
C GLY A 18 4.89 15.70 -2.06
N SER A 19 5.51 16.38 -3.03
CA SER A 19 5.71 17.83 -3.04
C SER A 19 4.51 18.60 -3.62
N SER A 20 3.56 17.92 -4.24
CA SER A 20 2.31 18.53 -4.74
C SER A 20 1.37 18.79 -3.56
N SER A 21 1.62 19.87 -2.83
CA SER A 21 0.91 20.30 -1.60
C SER A 21 -0.55 20.75 -1.81
N ASN A 22 -1.20 20.40 -2.90
CA ASN A 22 -2.57 20.78 -3.25
C ASN A 22 -3.54 19.60 -3.41
N SER A 23 -3.18 18.40 -2.99
CA SER A 23 -4.17 17.35 -2.85
C SER A 23 -4.44 17.15 -1.36
N ASP A 24 -5.57 17.66 -0.88
CA ASP A 24 -6.23 17.00 0.23
C ASP A 24 -6.24 15.52 -0.11
N GLY A 25 -5.49 14.72 0.67
CA GLY A 25 -5.33 13.30 0.41
C GLY A 25 -6.71 12.68 0.25
N TYR A 26 -6.81 11.65 -0.59
CA TYR A 26 -8.08 10.95 -0.80
C TYR A 26 -8.75 10.65 0.55
N THR A 27 -10.02 11.05 0.67
CA THR A 27 -10.78 10.91 1.91
C THR A 27 -11.99 10.03 1.65
N GLU A 28 -12.05 8.87 2.32
CA GLU A 28 -13.22 7.97 2.30
C GLU A 28 -14.25 8.33 3.38
N THR A 29 -13.95 9.31 4.23
CA THR A 29 -14.78 9.69 5.39
C THR A 29 -14.94 11.19 5.49
N ASP A 30 -16.11 11.63 5.97
CA ASP A 30 -16.38 13.02 6.32
C ASP A 30 -15.93 13.36 7.77
N ALA A 31 -15.21 12.43 8.44
CA ALA A 31 -14.71 12.64 9.78
C ALA A 31 -13.71 13.80 9.84
N PRO A 32 -13.78 14.65 10.87
CA PRO A 32 -12.80 15.72 11.07
C PRO A 32 -11.37 15.17 11.11
N SER A 33 -10.45 15.88 10.48
CA SER A 33 -9.04 15.49 10.40
C SER A 33 -8.42 15.14 11.76
N ASP A 34 -8.82 15.85 12.80
CA ASP A 34 -8.28 15.69 14.16
C ASP A 34 -8.84 14.47 14.91
N SER A 35 -9.89 13.83 14.39
CA SER A 35 -10.47 12.61 14.95
C SER A 35 -9.89 11.34 14.39
N LEU A 36 -9.02 11.42 13.36
CA LEU A 36 -8.44 10.27 12.70
C LEU A 36 -7.24 9.75 13.49
N ARG A 37 -7.24 8.43 13.74
CA ARG A 37 -6.08 7.75 14.34
C ARG A 37 -4.97 7.59 13.33
N CYS A 38 -3.72 7.73 13.76
CA CYS A 38 -2.55 7.50 12.92
C CYS A 38 -2.44 6.01 12.55
N ALA A 39 -2.07 5.75 11.30
CA ALA A 39 -1.67 4.44 10.82
C ALA A 39 -0.66 4.56 9.69
N ALA A 40 0.14 3.52 9.48
CA ALA A 40 1.01 3.43 8.32
C ALA A 40 1.03 2.00 7.77
N VAL A 41 1.24 1.89 6.46
CA VAL A 41 1.40 0.61 5.78
C VAL A 41 2.68 0.61 4.96
N LEU A 42 3.34 -0.52 4.85
CA LEU A 42 4.43 -0.71 3.91
C LEU A 42 3.85 -1.09 2.55
N VAL A 43 4.23 -0.39 1.50
CA VAL A 43 3.99 -0.75 0.08
C VAL A 43 5.26 -1.45 -0.42
N PRO A 44 5.35 -2.79 -0.29
CA PRO A 44 6.61 -3.49 -0.50
C PRO A 44 6.78 -3.85 -1.97
N LEU A 45 7.88 -3.38 -2.54
CA LEU A 45 8.35 -3.70 -3.89
C LEU A 45 9.43 -4.76 -3.85
N LEU A 46 9.37 -5.71 -4.78
CA LEU A 46 10.40 -6.73 -4.95
C LEU A 46 10.50 -7.15 -6.41
N ARG A 47 11.62 -7.80 -6.78
CA ARG A 47 11.78 -8.38 -8.10
C ARG A 47 11.62 -9.90 -8.04
N VAL A 48 10.62 -10.41 -8.75
CA VAL A 48 10.41 -11.85 -8.95
C VAL A 48 10.72 -12.14 -10.41
N ASP A 49 11.67 -13.00 -10.69
CA ASP A 49 12.12 -13.37 -12.04
C ASP A 49 12.44 -12.16 -12.95
N GLY A 50 12.99 -11.10 -12.34
CA GLY A 50 13.34 -9.84 -13.03
C GLY A 50 12.20 -8.84 -13.18
N GLU A 51 10.95 -9.20 -12.87
CA GLU A 51 9.80 -8.32 -12.94
C GLU A 51 9.50 -7.65 -11.58
N TRP A 52 9.00 -6.42 -11.60
CA TRP A 52 8.55 -5.74 -10.40
C TRP A 52 7.20 -6.25 -9.94
N HIS A 53 7.11 -6.60 -8.67
CA HIS A 53 5.89 -7.00 -7.97
C HIS A 53 5.63 -6.10 -6.77
N LEU A 54 4.36 -6.00 -6.38
CA LEU A 54 3.94 -5.56 -5.06
C LEU A 54 3.58 -6.78 -4.22
N LEU A 55 3.97 -6.75 -2.95
CA LEU A 55 3.60 -7.77 -1.97
C LEU A 55 2.36 -7.33 -1.20
N TYR A 56 1.51 -8.30 -0.91
CA TYR A 56 0.29 -8.15 -0.13
C TYR A 56 0.17 -9.25 0.91
N THR A 57 -0.61 -8.98 1.94
CA THR A 57 -1.09 -9.96 2.90
C THR A 57 -2.58 -10.20 2.71
N ARG A 58 -3.05 -11.40 3.03
CA ARG A 58 -4.47 -11.68 3.25
C ARG A 58 -4.68 -11.91 4.74
N ARG A 59 -5.57 -11.15 5.33
CA ARG A 59 -5.93 -11.30 6.75
C ARG A 59 -6.66 -12.63 6.99
N THR A 60 -6.49 -13.18 8.20
CA THR A 60 -7.22 -14.39 8.59
C THR A 60 -8.71 -14.09 8.78
N ASP A 61 -9.54 -15.13 8.72
CA ASP A 61 -10.96 -15.03 9.07
C ASP A 61 -11.19 -14.98 10.60
N ARG A 62 -10.12 -15.08 11.39
CA ARG A 62 -10.15 -15.09 12.87
C ARG A 62 -10.05 -13.71 13.51
N VAL A 63 -9.58 -12.71 12.78
CA VAL A 63 -9.51 -11.32 13.27
C VAL A 63 -10.91 -10.71 13.40
N GLU A 64 -11.10 -9.74 14.28
CA GLU A 64 -12.41 -9.10 14.49
C GLU A 64 -12.85 -8.24 13.30
N SER A 65 -11.91 -7.56 12.64
CA SER A 65 -12.18 -6.62 11.56
C SER A 65 -11.46 -7.03 10.27
N HIS A 66 -12.07 -6.70 9.11
CA HIS A 66 -11.45 -6.88 7.79
C HIS A 66 -11.06 -8.33 7.46
N LYS A 67 -11.89 -9.30 7.90
CA LYS A 67 -11.69 -10.74 7.67
C LYS A 67 -11.47 -11.05 6.20
N GLY A 68 -10.43 -11.82 5.89
CA GLY A 68 -10.11 -12.28 4.54
C GLY A 68 -9.74 -11.17 3.55
N GLN A 69 -9.61 -9.91 3.98
CA GLN A 69 -9.25 -8.82 3.08
C GLN A 69 -7.76 -8.84 2.73
N VAL A 70 -7.49 -8.43 1.51
CA VAL A 70 -6.14 -8.17 1.01
C VAL A 70 -5.70 -6.78 1.46
N SER A 71 -4.52 -6.69 2.09
CA SER A 71 -3.95 -5.44 2.56
C SER A 71 -2.44 -5.38 2.30
N PHE A 72 -1.89 -4.20 2.37
CA PHE A 72 -0.46 -4.04 2.64
C PHE A 72 -0.18 -4.34 4.11
N PRO A 73 1.02 -4.86 4.46
CA PRO A 73 1.43 -4.98 5.86
C PRO A 73 1.39 -3.62 6.54
N GLY A 74 0.78 -3.54 7.74
CA GLY A 74 0.69 -2.28 8.43
C GLY A 74 -0.44 -2.21 9.45
N GLY A 75 -0.40 -1.16 10.27
CA GLY A 75 -1.35 -0.96 11.36
C GLY A 75 -1.32 0.43 11.97
N ALA A 76 -1.83 0.53 13.19
CA ALA A 76 -1.88 1.78 13.94
C ALA A 76 -0.50 2.22 14.42
N CYS A 77 -0.31 3.53 14.53
CA CYS A 77 0.91 4.06 15.16
C CYS A 77 0.89 3.76 16.65
N ASP A 78 2.03 3.34 17.19
CA ASP A 78 2.24 3.18 18.61
C ASP A 78 2.69 4.49 19.27
N GLU A 79 2.49 4.57 20.59
CA GLU A 79 2.96 5.69 21.37
C GLU A 79 4.50 5.75 21.32
N GLY A 80 5.04 6.93 20.99
CA GLY A 80 6.48 7.14 20.85
C GLY A 80 7.04 6.97 19.44
N GLU A 81 6.28 6.42 18.50
CA GLU A 81 6.67 6.41 17.08
C GLU A 81 6.61 7.84 16.52
N THR A 82 7.70 8.25 15.85
CA THR A 82 7.85 9.64 15.36
C THR A 82 7.72 9.74 13.84
N SER A 83 7.62 8.61 13.15
CA SER A 83 7.49 8.60 11.69
C SER A 83 6.65 7.42 11.18
N PRO A 84 5.94 7.59 10.05
CA PRO A 84 5.21 6.49 9.42
C PRO A 84 6.09 5.30 9.02
N GLU A 85 7.38 5.54 8.75
CA GLU A 85 8.33 4.47 8.45
C GLU A 85 8.52 3.53 9.64
N GLN A 86 8.61 4.07 10.86
CA GLN A 86 8.75 3.25 12.07
C GLN A 86 7.55 2.31 12.21
N THR A 87 6.33 2.85 12.12
CA THR A 87 5.10 2.07 12.18
C THR A 87 5.05 1.00 11.06
N ALA A 88 5.25 1.40 9.81
CA ALA A 88 5.14 0.50 8.68
C ALA A 88 6.17 -0.64 8.73
N LEU A 89 7.39 -0.38 9.18
CA LEU A 89 8.44 -1.39 9.29
C LEU A 89 8.22 -2.32 10.49
N ARG A 90 7.81 -1.79 11.65
CA ARG A 90 7.46 -2.60 12.82
C ARG A 90 6.31 -3.56 12.50
N GLU A 91 5.24 -3.06 11.92
CA GLU A 91 4.08 -3.87 11.56
C GLU A 91 4.44 -4.95 10.51
N ALA A 92 5.29 -4.62 9.53
CA ALA A 92 5.76 -5.60 8.55
C ALA A 92 6.62 -6.69 9.19
N GLU A 93 7.41 -6.36 10.22
CA GLU A 93 8.16 -7.34 11.00
C GLU A 93 7.23 -8.23 11.83
N GLU A 94 6.25 -7.65 12.51
CA GLU A 94 5.27 -8.37 13.34
C GLU A 94 4.36 -9.27 12.50
N GLU A 95 3.81 -8.76 11.40
CA GLU A 95 2.84 -9.49 10.56
C GLU A 95 3.47 -10.58 9.68
N ILE A 96 4.64 -10.33 9.10
CA ILE A 96 5.24 -11.20 8.09
C ILE A 96 6.71 -11.57 8.33
N GLY A 97 7.30 -11.12 9.44
CA GLY A 97 8.70 -11.38 9.78
C GLY A 97 9.70 -10.67 8.86
N LEU A 98 9.29 -9.59 8.21
CA LEU A 98 10.16 -8.79 7.34
C LEU A 98 10.93 -7.78 8.19
N ARG A 99 12.23 -8.03 8.38
CA ARG A 99 13.06 -7.18 9.23
C ARG A 99 13.28 -5.80 8.60
N PRO A 100 13.30 -4.72 9.42
CA PRO A 100 13.53 -3.36 8.93
C PRO A 100 14.80 -3.19 8.08
N GLU A 101 15.88 -3.89 8.41
CA GLU A 101 17.16 -3.86 7.67
C GLU A 101 17.07 -4.52 6.27
N ASP A 102 16.08 -5.36 6.03
CA ASP A 102 15.83 -5.99 4.71
C ASP A 102 15.00 -5.09 3.79
N VAL A 103 14.56 -3.90 4.28
CA VAL A 103 13.73 -2.95 3.54
C VAL A 103 14.48 -1.64 3.30
N ARG A 104 14.65 -1.28 2.05
CA ARG A 104 15.13 0.04 1.68
C ARG A 104 13.97 0.96 1.38
N VAL A 105 13.68 1.90 2.28
CA VAL A 105 12.61 2.89 2.10
C VAL A 105 12.98 3.85 0.96
N LEU A 106 12.05 4.05 0.02
CA LEU A 106 12.21 4.94 -1.14
C LEU A 106 11.47 6.27 -0.98
N GLY A 107 10.40 6.31 -0.18
CA GLY A 107 9.58 7.47 0.05
C GLY A 107 8.18 7.11 0.54
N ARG A 108 7.26 8.07 0.45
CA ARG A 108 5.86 7.93 0.89
C ARG A 108 4.91 8.36 -0.23
N LEU A 109 3.69 7.84 -0.19
CA LEU A 109 2.55 8.43 -0.90
C LEU A 109 1.83 9.41 0.03
N ASN A 110 0.86 10.14 -0.52
CA ASN A 110 -0.01 11.00 0.29
C ASN A 110 -0.81 10.15 1.28
N SER A 111 -0.99 10.68 2.49
CA SER A 111 -1.85 10.02 3.48
C SER A 111 -3.30 10.07 3.03
N MET A 112 -4.06 9.02 3.33
CA MET A 112 -5.48 8.94 3.05
C MET A 112 -6.30 8.69 4.31
N ALA A 113 -7.48 9.27 4.38
CA ALA A 113 -8.44 9.01 5.44
C ALA A 113 -9.35 7.84 5.03
N THR A 114 -9.48 6.84 5.90
CA THR A 114 -10.31 5.65 5.66
C THR A 114 -11.64 5.72 6.41
N ILE A 115 -12.62 4.95 5.94
CA ILE A 115 -13.93 4.81 6.61
C ILE A 115 -13.81 4.25 8.04
N SER A 116 -12.72 3.55 8.36
CA SER A 116 -12.41 3.04 9.70
C SER A 116 -11.78 4.07 10.63
N SER A 117 -11.84 5.36 10.26
CA SER A 117 -11.33 6.49 11.02
C SER A 117 -9.81 6.45 11.26
N PHE A 118 -9.05 5.97 10.28
CA PHE A 118 -7.59 6.07 10.27
C PHE A 118 -7.12 7.05 9.20
N ARG A 119 -6.05 7.77 9.52
CA ARG A 119 -5.20 8.44 8.56
C ARG A 119 -4.02 7.51 8.26
N VAL A 120 -4.08 6.86 7.12
CA VAL A 120 -3.08 5.88 6.69
C VAL A 120 -2.03 6.53 5.80
N THR A 121 -0.76 6.40 6.16
CA THR A 121 0.37 6.84 5.34
C THR A 121 1.04 5.64 4.68
N PRO A 122 0.99 5.51 3.34
CA PRO A 122 1.70 4.43 2.64
C PRO A 122 3.18 4.77 2.51
N VAL A 123 4.04 3.89 3.03
CA VAL A 123 5.50 3.95 2.94
C VAL A 123 5.97 2.98 1.86
N VAL A 124 6.66 3.47 0.86
CA VAL A 124 7.16 2.65 -0.25
C VAL A 124 8.56 2.16 0.05
N GLY A 125 8.76 0.84 0.03
CA GLY A 125 10.05 0.22 0.29
C GLY A 125 10.38 -0.91 -0.67
N VAL A 126 11.65 -1.11 -0.98
CA VAL A 126 12.15 -2.26 -1.76
C VAL A 126 12.69 -3.31 -0.83
N ILE A 127 12.25 -4.54 -1.05
CA ILE A 127 12.73 -5.73 -0.34
C ILE A 127 13.77 -6.44 -1.20
N SER A 128 14.88 -6.85 -0.59
CA SER A 128 15.88 -7.69 -1.24
C SER A 128 15.34 -9.12 -1.39
N TRP A 129 15.12 -9.55 -2.62
CA TRP A 129 14.61 -10.89 -2.94
C TRP A 129 15.77 -11.86 -3.26
N PRO A 130 15.72 -13.14 -2.85
CA PRO A 130 14.65 -13.80 -2.10
C PRO A 130 14.67 -13.53 -0.60
N VAL A 131 13.49 -13.50 0.02
CA VAL A 131 13.30 -13.39 1.47
C VAL A 131 12.36 -14.48 1.97
N VAL A 132 12.59 -14.96 3.17
CA VAL A 132 11.72 -15.97 3.81
C VAL A 132 10.75 -15.23 4.76
N PHE A 133 9.50 -15.17 4.37
CA PHE A 133 8.45 -14.62 5.23
C PHE A 133 8.05 -15.58 6.34
N ARG A 134 7.69 -15.03 7.50
CA ARG A 134 7.19 -15.76 8.67
C ARG A 134 5.86 -15.13 9.11
N PRO A 135 4.74 -15.46 8.43
CA PRO A 135 3.46 -14.86 8.75
C PRO A 135 3.02 -15.14 10.18
N ALA A 136 2.55 -14.12 10.88
CA ALA A 136 1.85 -14.25 12.15
C ALA A 136 0.49 -14.93 11.91
N GLN A 137 0.41 -16.24 12.11
CA GLN A 137 -0.75 -17.08 11.74
C GLN A 137 -2.08 -16.64 12.39
N ALA A 138 -2.02 -15.87 13.47
CA ALA A 138 -3.20 -15.29 14.08
C ALA A 138 -3.83 -14.18 13.22
N GLU A 139 -3.03 -13.46 12.42
CA GLU A 139 -3.43 -12.27 11.67
C GLU A 139 -3.35 -12.46 10.16
N VAL A 140 -2.30 -13.13 9.68
CA VAL A 140 -1.98 -13.28 8.26
C VAL A 140 -2.21 -14.71 7.82
N ALA A 141 -3.18 -14.91 6.93
CA ALA A 141 -3.47 -16.21 6.33
C ALA A 141 -2.54 -16.52 5.14
N ARG A 142 -2.10 -15.49 4.42
CA ARG A 142 -1.29 -15.65 3.22
C ARG A 142 -0.44 -14.39 2.97
N VAL A 143 0.78 -14.61 2.48
CA VAL A 143 1.64 -13.58 1.86
C VAL A 143 1.78 -13.93 0.38
N PHE A 144 1.59 -12.98 -0.52
CA PHE A 144 1.64 -13.21 -1.96
C PHE A 144 2.02 -11.93 -2.71
N THR A 145 2.31 -12.06 -4.00
CA THR A 145 2.72 -10.91 -4.81
C THR A 145 1.87 -10.79 -6.07
N MET A 146 1.71 -9.56 -6.57
CA MET A 146 1.09 -9.27 -7.86
C MET A 146 2.06 -8.48 -8.74
N PRO A 147 2.24 -8.85 -10.04
CA PRO A 147 3.10 -8.12 -10.96
C PRO A 147 2.63 -6.70 -11.19
N LEU A 148 3.54 -5.71 -11.19
CA LEU A 148 3.19 -4.33 -11.53
C LEU A 148 2.57 -4.21 -12.91
N ALA A 149 3.03 -5.00 -13.87
CA ALA A 149 2.48 -5.01 -15.23
C ALA A 149 0.99 -5.39 -15.24
N TRP A 150 0.59 -6.36 -14.41
CA TRP A 150 -0.80 -6.76 -14.28
C TRP A 150 -1.65 -5.70 -13.57
N LEU A 151 -1.14 -5.13 -12.48
CA LEU A 151 -1.80 -4.08 -11.69
C LEU A 151 -1.98 -2.79 -12.51
N ALA A 152 -1.03 -2.44 -13.37
CA ALA A 152 -1.09 -1.25 -14.22
C ALA A 152 -2.06 -1.38 -15.40
N ASN A 153 -2.45 -2.59 -15.77
CA ASN A 153 -3.42 -2.81 -16.84
C ASN A 153 -4.82 -2.40 -16.37
N LYS A 154 -5.31 -1.28 -16.89
CA LYS A 154 -6.62 -0.72 -16.54
C LYS A 154 -7.78 -1.69 -16.80
N SER A 155 -7.63 -2.65 -17.72
CA SER A 155 -8.65 -3.68 -17.96
C SER A 155 -8.79 -4.68 -16.81
N ASN A 156 -7.84 -4.72 -15.89
CA ASN A 156 -7.88 -5.60 -14.72
C ASN A 156 -8.57 -4.95 -13.51
N ARG A 157 -9.13 -3.75 -13.67
CA ARG A 157 -9.83 -3.07 -12.57
C ARG A 157 -11.02 -2.27 -13.07
N TRP A 158 -11.95 -2.02 -12.17
CA TRP A 158 -13.08 -1.12 -12.36
C TRP A 158 -13.28 -0.25 -11.11
N GLU A 159 -13.98 0.83 -11.28
CA GLU A 159 -14.22 1.83 -10.26
C GLU A 159 -15.70 2.14 -10.18
N PHE A 160 -16.27 2.09 -8.99
CA PHE A 160 -17.67 2.41 -8.72
C PHE A 160 -17.80 3.66 -7.90
N ASN A 161 -18.59 4.62 -8.39
CA ASN A 161 -18.98 5.77 -7.59
C ASN A 161 -20.09 5.36 -6.61
N ILE A 162 -19.87 5.63 -5.33
CA ILE A 162 -20.89 5.40 -4.31
C ILE A 162 -21.88 6.56 -4.37
N PHE A 163 -23.17 6.24 -4.57
CA PHE A 163 -24.22 7.25 -4.62
C PHE A 163 -24.25 8.07 -3.32
N GLY A 164 -24.23 9.41 -3.43
CA GLY A 164 -24.24 10.35 -2.30
C GLY A 164 -22.89 10.53 -1.60
N ARG A 165 -21.79 10.01 -2.16
CA ARG A 165 -20.42 10.24 -1.67
C ARG A 165 -19.52 10.76 -2.78
N ASN A 166 -18.53 11.58 -2.41
CA ASN A 166 -17.55 12.15 -3.35
C ASN A 166 -16.35 11.23 -3.62
N HIS A 167 -16.47 9.94 -3.34
CA HIS A 167 -15.40 8.98 -3.56
C HIS A 167 -15.91 7.71 -4.24
N SER A 168 -15.03 7.08 -4.98
CA SER A 168 -15.24 5.82 -5.66
C SER A 168 -14.52 4.68 -4.96
N VAL A 169 -15.02 3.47 -5.11
CA VAL A 169 -14.35 2.24 -4.66
C VAL A 169 -13.73 1.54 -5.86
N ILE A 170 -12.46 1.20 -5.75
CA ILE A 170 -11.71 0.45 -6.76
C ILE A 170 -11.74 -1.03 -6.42
N PHE A 171 -11.97 -1.84 -7.46
CA PHE A 171 -11.87 -3.30 -7.42
C PHE A 171 -10.96 -3.76 -8.55
N PHE A 172 -10.07 -4.70 -8.25
CA PHE A 172 -9.34 -5.43 -9.27
C PHE A 172 -10.03 -6.77 -9.56
N HIS A 173 -9.83 -7.33 -10.74
CA HIS A 173 -10.20 -8.72 -10.99
C HIS A 173 -9.42 -9.63 -10.02
N PRO A 174 -9.97 -10.79 -9.64
CA PRO A 174 -9.23 -11.73 -8.81
C PRO A 174 -7.91 -12.12 -9.46
N TYR A 175 -6.82 -12.06 -8.69
CA TYR A 175 -5.50 -12.51 -9.09
C TYR A 175 -5.07 -13.63 -8.13
N ASP A 176 -4.77 -14.80 -8.67
CA ASP A 176 -4.38 -15.99 -7.87
C ASP A 176 -5.37 -16.30 -6.72
N GLY A 177 -6.67 -16.11 -6.99
CA GLY A 177 -7.76 -16.33 -6.04
C GLY A 177 -7.99 -15.19 -5.04
N GLU A 178 -7.19 -14.12 -5.06
CA GLU A 178 -7.26 -13.01 -4.13
C GLU A 178 -7.94 -11.78 -4.75
N LEU A 179 -8.81 -11.11 -3.98
CA LEU A 179 -9.53 -9.92 -4.41
C LEU A 179 -8.92 -8.67 -3.78
N LEU A 180 -8.32 -7.82 -4.60
CA LEU A 180 -7.79 -6.51 -4.19
C LEU A 180 -8.85 -5.44 -4.42
N TRP A 181 -9.27 -4.73 -3.36
CA TRP A 181 -10.29 -3.68 -3.44
C TRP A 181 -10.16 -2.62 -2.33
N GLY A 182 -10.96 -1.56 -2.39
CA GLY A 182 -11.08 -0.53 -1.36
C GLY A 182 -9.80 0.29 -1.17
N ALA A 183 -9.47 0.59 0.10
CA ALA A 183 -8.32 1.43 0.45
C ALA A 183 -6.99 0.89 -0.10
N THR A 184 -6.76 -0.42 -0.02
CA THR A 184 -5.54 -1.04 -0.54
C THR A 184 -5.44 -0.91 -2.05
N ALA A 185 -6.55 -1.12 -2.77
CA ALA A 185 -6.60 -0.91 -4.22
C ALA A 185 -6.36 0.57 -4.59
N ARG A 186 -6.89 1.51 -3.81
CA ARG A 186 -6.66 2.95 -4.00
C ARG A 186 -5.18 3.29 -3.83
N MET A 187 -4.54 2.86 -2.74
CA MET A 187 -3.10 3.06 -2.50
C MET A 187 -2.26 2.45 -3.62
N THR A 188 -2.66 1.27 -4.13
CA THR A 188 -2.00 0.62 -5.27
C THR A 188 -2.08 1.49 -6.53
N VAL A 189 -3.26 2.05 -6.84
CA VAL A 189 -3.43 2.92 -8.02
C VAL A 189 -2.65 4.21 -7.86
N GLU A 190 -2.68 4.85 -6.70
CA GLU A 190 -1.88 6.06 -6.41
C GLU A 190 -0.38 5.80 -6.57
N PHE A 191 0.10 4.65 -6.11
CA PHE A 191 1.48 4.26 -6.33
C PHE A 191 1.81 4.11 -7.82
N LEU A 192 0.95 3.40 -8.58
CA LEU A 192 1.13 3.22 -10.03
C LEU A 192 1.12 4.56 -10.78
N ASP A 193 0.23 5.47 -10.41
CA ASP A 193 0.14 6.80 -11.01
C ASP A 193 1.40 7.61 -10.68
N ALA A 194 1.87 7.58 -9.45
CA ALA A 194 3.10 8.25 -9.03
C ALA A 194 4.32 7.77 -9.83
N ILE A 195 4.46 6.46 -10.04
CA ILE A 195 5.60 5.90 -10.77
C ILE A 195 5.45 5.95 -12.30
N SER A 196 4.25 6.20 -12.83
CA SER A 196 3.98 6.33 -14.27
C SER A 196 4.11 7.76 -14.76
N SER A 197 4.04 8.76 -13.88
CA SER A 197 4.12 10.18 -14.23
C SER A 197 5.49 10.48 -14.86
N HIS A 198 5.50 11.00 -16.10
CA HIS A 198 6.70 11.61 -16.64
C HIS A 198 6.94 12.92 -15.86
N PRO A 199 8.19 13.28 -15.53
CA PRO A 199 8.46 14.64 -15.09
C PRO A 199 7.85 15.57 -16.15
N ARG A 200 7.05 16.53 -15.72
CA ARG A 200 6.65 17.62 -16.61
C ARG A 200 7.93 18.42 -16.87
N ASP A 201 8.42 18.35 -18.10
CA ASP A 201 9.48 19.23 -18.59
C ASP A 201 9.06 20.70 -18.47
#